data_0bf121e9d600b73c40cb1d7be71e617d
#
_entry.id   0bf121e9d600b73c40cb1d7be71e617d
#
_cell.length_a   1.000
_cell.length_b   1.000
_cell.length_c   1.000
_cell.angle_alpha   90.00
_cell.angle_beta   90.00
_cell.angle_gamma   90.00
#
_symmetry.space_group_name_H-M   'P 1'
#
loop_
_entity.id
_entity.type
_entity.pdbx_description
1 polymer ?
#
loop_
_entity_poly.entity_id
_entity_poly.type
_entity_poly.pdbx_seq_one_letter_code
_entity_poly.pdbx_strand_id
1 'polypeptide(L)'
;QEYLFGSRRPDERDRAHNARAIPPIVWAYWSGAAAPPLIARCFANWRQFNPHFSIRVLDDDSVRNYLGELPEALEHASATLRADWIRLELLRRHGGIWLDASTLLTAPLDWVLQQQQRSGSDLIAYYLDRYTTDAQFPIVENWFLAAPPQSALVADLQHEFTHTVLPLGGAGY
;
A
#
# COMPACT_ATOMS: atom_id res chain seq x y z
N GLN A 1 -10.28 -9.01 11.69
CA GLN A 1 -9.70 -10.30 11.26
C GLN A 1 -8.67 -10.00 10.19
N GLU A 2 -7.41 -10.32 10.47
CA GLU A 2 -6.28 -10.12 9.56
C GLU A 2 -6.10 -11.38 8.74
N TYR A 3 -6.04 -11.25 7.42
CA TYR A 3 -5.78 -12.36 6.52
C TYR A 3 -4.55 -12.10 5.67
N LEU A 4 -3.76 -13.15 5.50
CA LEU A 4 -2.49 -13.15 4.80
C LEU A 4 -2.68 -13.77 3.42
N PHE A 5 -2.24 -13.06 2.38
CA PHE A 5 -2.25 -13.57 1.02
C PHE A 5 -0.84 -13.98 0.61
N GLY A 6 -0.71 -15.24 0.17
CA GLY A 6 0.47 -15.73 -0.52
C GLY A 6 0.03 -16.42 -1.80
N SER A 7 0.60 -16.04 -2.93
CA SER A 7 0.53 -16.82 -4.15
C SER A 7 1.33 -18.11 -3.95
N ARG A 8 0.73 -19.28 -4.17
CA ARG A 8 1.26 -20.65 -4.01
C ARG A 8 1.92 -20.89 -2.64
N ARG A 9 1.50 -21.91 -1.93
CA ARG A 9 2.17 -22.39 -0.71
C ARG A 9 3.57 -22.91 -1.08
N PRO A 10 4.64 -22.16 -0.86
CA PRO A 10 6.00 -22.71 -0.92
C PRO A 10 6.18 -23.67 0.23
N ASP A 11 7.06 -24.66 0.06
CA ASP A 11 7.48 -25.53 1.14
C ASP A 11 8.00 -24.68 2.32
N GLU A 12 7.72 -25.10 3.56
CA GLU A 12 8.09 -24.32 4.77
C GLU A 12 9.59 -23.99 4.86
N ARG A 13 10.44 -24.75 4.19
CA ARG A 13 11.89 -24.54 4.12
C ARG A 13 12.29 -23.40 3.18
N ASP A 14 11.50 -23.14 2.12
CA ASP A 14 11.73 -22.04 1.18
C ASP A 14 11.22 -20.70 1.71
N ARG A 15 10.26 -20.71 2.65
CA ARG A 15 9.71 -19.53 3.29
C ARG A 15 10.72 -18.75 4.14
N ALA A 16 11.65 -19.45 4.80
CA ALA A 16 12.63 -18.83 5.69
C ALA A 16 13.80 -18.18 4.95
N HIS A 17 14.05 -18.51 3.68
CA HIS A 17 15.28 -18.12 2.98
C HIS A 17 15.12 -16.95 1.99
N ASN A 18 13.90 -16.54 1.63
CA ASN A 18 13.69 -15.52 0.59
C ASN A 18 12.65 -14.43 0.91
N ALA A 19 12.08 -14.39 2.09
CA ALA A 19 11.13 -13.35 2.46
C ALA A 19 11.90 -12.04 2.70
N ARG A 20 11.89 -11.13 1.71
CA ARG A 20 12.32 -9.76 1.91
C ARG A 20 11.47 -9.12 3.00
N ALA A 21 12.09 -8.46 3.95
CA ALA A 21 11.37 -7.80 5.03
C ALA A 21 10.65 -6.53 4.53
N ILE A 22 9.49 -6.25 5.09
CA ILE A 22 8.83 -4.95 4.92
C ILE A 22 9.69 -3.89 5.62
N PRO A 23 10.17 -2.85 4.91
CA PRO A 23 10.92 -1.79 5.56
C PRO A 23 10.01 -0.92 6.44
N PRO A 24 10.52 -0.32 7.54
CA PRO A 24 9.74 0.53 8.42
C PRO A 24 9.51 1.92 7.80
N ILE A 25 8.83 1.95 6.67
CA ILE A 25 8.46 3.14 5.91
C ILE A 25 6.95 3.18 5.79
N VAL A 26 6.35 4.32 6.13
CA VAL A 26 4.93 4.58 5.89
C VAL A 26 4.81 5.59 4.76
N TRP A 27 4.03 5.25 3.76
CA TRP A 27 3.72 6.06 2.60
C TRP A 27 2.29 6.59 2.68
N ALA A 28 2.11 7.84 2.29
CA ALA A 28 0.81 8.42 1.96
C ALA A 28 0.97 9.42 0.82
N TYR A 29 -0.13 9.75 0.17
CA TYR A 29 -0.17 10.75 -0.87
C TYR A 29 -1.33 11.72 -0.59
N TRP A 30 -1.07 13.01 -0.76
CA TRP A 30 -2.06 14.06 -0.64
C TRP A 30 -1.89 15.05 -1.79
N SER A 31 -2.81 14.99 -2.76
CA SER A 31 -2.81 15.88 -3.92
C SER A 31 -3.37 17.27 -3.54
N GLY A 32 -2.70 18.32 -4.02
CA GLY A 32 -3.17 19.69 -3.91
C GLY A 32 -2.61 20.50 -2.75
N ALA A 33 -3.37 21.49 -2.31
CA ALA A 33 -2.95 22.46 -1.29
C ALA A 33 -2.67 21.81 0.08
N ALA A 34 -2.19 22.62 1.03
CA ALA A 34 -1.88 22.17 2.39
C ALA A 34 -2.99 21.29 2.98
N ALA A 35 -2.58 20.21 3.62
CA ALA A 35 -3.51 19.25 4.22
C ALA A 35 -4.47 19.92 5.22
N PRO A 36 -5.78 19.65 5.14
CA PRO A 36 -6.75 20.16 6.13
C PRO A 36 -6.37 19.74 7.56
N PRO A 37 -6.85 20.45 8.58
CA PRO A 37 -6.50 20.18 9.98
C PRO A 37 -6.69 18.72 10.41
N LEU A 38 -7.75 18.05 9.94
CA LEU A 38 -7.99 16.63 10.22
C LEU A 38 -6.88 15.75 9.65
N ILE A 39 -6.50 15.97 8.39
CA ILE A 39 -5.45 15.19 7.71
C ILE A 39 -4.08 15.45 8.36
N ALA A 40 -3.77 16.72 8.67
CA ALA A 40 -2.56 17.05 9.41
C ALA A 40 -2.49 16.35 10.78
N ARG A 41 -3.65 16.19 11.45
CA ARG A 41 -3.77 15.46 12.71
C ARG A 41 -3.48 13.96 12.53
N CYS A 42 -3.94 13.34 11.44
CA CYS A 42 -3.62 11.96 11.12
C CYS A 42 -2.10 11.77 10.94
N PHE A 43 -1.44 12.64 10.19
CA PHE A 43 0.01 12.56 10.01
C PHE A 43 0.80 12.77 11.31
N ALA A 44 0.34 13.66 12.20
CA ALA A 44 0.93 13.84 13.53
C ALA A 44 0.74 12.59 14.40
N ASN A 45 -0.43 11.98 14.36
CA ASN A 45 -0.74 10.73 15.04
C ASN A 45 0.19 9.59 14.60
N TRP A 46 0.43 9.43 13.29
CA TRP A 46 1.34 8.40 12.78
C TRP A 46 2.77 8.56 13.32
N ARG A 47 3.29 9.79 13.35
CA ARG A 47 4.62 10.08 13.89
C ARG A 47 4.70 9.82 15.38
N GLN A 48 3.64 10.10 16.11
CA GLN A 48 3.55 9.86 17.56
C GLN A 48 3.59 8.35 17.88
N PHE A 49 2.80 7.54 17.15
CA PHE A 49 2.75 6.10 17.37
C PHE A 49 3.98 5.35 16.83
N ASN A 50 4.64 5.89 15.81
CA ASN A 50 5.71 5.19 15.12
C ASN A 50 6.97 6.07 14.98
N PRO A 51 7.62 6.45 16.08
CA PRO A 51 8.77 7.38 16.04
C PRO A 51 9.99 6.82 15.31
N HIS A 52 10.08 5.51 15.15
CA HIS A 52 11.17 4.82 14.44
C HIS A 52 10.84 4.47 12.98
N PHE A 53 9.63 4.77 12.51
CA PHE A 53 9.28 4.63 11.09
C PHE A 53 9.60 5.91 10.32
N SER A 54 10.01 5.76 9.06
CA SER A 54 10.10 6.87 8.11
C SER A 54 8.71 7.19 7.57
N ILE A 55 8.05 8.22 8.09
CA ILE A 55 6.73 8.67 7.61
C ILE A 55 6.91 9.61 6.43
N ARG A 56 6.49 9.21 5.24
CA ARG A 56 6.62 9.92 3.97
C ARG A 56 5.26 10.25 3.40
N VAL A 57 4.85 11.51 3.56
CA VAL A 57 3.65 12.05 2.95
C VAL A 57 4.07 12.78 1.67
N LEU A 58 3.65 12.25 0.54
CA LEU A 58 4.03 12.74 -0.78
C LEU A 58 2.91 13.61 -1.36
N ASP A 59 3.28 14.52 -2.23
CA ASP A 59 2.41 15.34 -3.07
C ASP A 59 2.75 15.13 -4.55
N ASP A 60 2.12 15.91 -5.44
CA ASP A 60 2.30 15.82 -6.89
C ASP A 60 3.75 16.06 -7.34
N ASP A 61 4.53 16.85 -6.59
CA ASP A 61 5.92 17.14 -6.90
C ASP A 61 6.87 16.10 -6.29
N SER A 62 6.72 15.85 -5.00
CA SER A 62 7.64 14.98 -4.24
C SER A 62 7.52 13.50 -4.60
N VAL A 63 6.37 13.05 -5.12
CA VAL A 63 6.20 11.66 -5.59
C VAL A 63 7.18 11.32 -6.71
N ARG A 64 7.54 12.29 -7.55
CA ARG A 64 8.51 12.11 -8.65
C ARG A 64 9.92 11.80 -8.17
N ASN A 65 10.28 12.20 -6.95
CA ASN A 65 11.57 11.85 -6.36
C ASN A 65 11.72 10.33 -6.09
N TYR A 66 10.60 9.63 -5.98
CA TYR A 66 10.57 8.17 -5.71
C TYR A 66 10.21 7.34 -6.92
N LEU A 67 9.34 7.87 -7.79
CA LEU A 67 8.80 7.13 -8.92
C LEU A 67 9.34 7.60 -10.28
N GLY A 68 10.00 8.76 -10.34
CA GLY A 68 10.40 9.38 -11.59
C GLY A 68 9.21 9.95 -12.35
N GLU A 69 9.23 9.85 -13.66
CA GLU A 69 8.10 10.26 -14.49
C GLU A 69 6.91 9.32 -14.29
N LEU A 70 5.75 9.91 -14.13
CA LEU A 70 4.48 9.18 -14.00
C LEU A 70 3.87 8.98 -15.40
N PRO A 71 3.05 7.92 -15.59
CA PRO A 71 2.30 7.75 -16.83
C PRO A 71 1.46 8.98 -17.17
N GLU A 72 1.46 9.38 -18.44
CA GLU A 72 0.68 10.52 -18.95
C GLU A 72 -0.82 10.42 -18.59
N ALA A 73 -1.36 9.21 -18.60
CA ALA A 73 -2.75 8.95 -18.22
C ALA A 73 -3.10 9.44 -16.79
N LEU A 74 -2.10 9.57 -15.90
CA LEU A 74 -2.32 10.09 -14.54
C LEU A 74 -2.44 11.61 -14.47
N GLU A 75 -2.02 12.35 -15.48
CA GLU A 75 -2.12 13.82 -15.50
C GLU A 75 -3.58 14.28 -15.46
N HIS A 76 -4.46 13.53 -16.10
CA HIS A 76 -5.89 13.82 -16.18
C HIS A 76 -6.75 12.92 -15.26
N ALA A 77 -6.11 12.03 -14.51
CA ALA A 77 -6.80 11.13 -13.59
C ALA A 77 -7.33 11.87 -12.35
N SER A 78 -8.41 11.35 -11.76
CA SER A 78 -8.87 11.80 -10.46
C SER A 78 -7.78 11.61 -9.39
N ALA A 79 -7.83 12.41 -8.32
CA ALA A 79 -6.88 12.27 -7.21
C ALA A 79 -6.91 10.85 -6.61
N THR A 80 -8.09 10.23 -6.58
CA THR A 80 -8.26 8.84 -6.10
C THR A 80 -7.54 7.85 -7.01
N LEU A 81 -7.81 7.89 -8.31
CA LEU A 81 -7.18 6.98 -9.29
C LEU A 81 -5.65 7.14 -9.31
N ARG A 82 -5.19 8.40 -9.18
CA ARG A 82 -3.76 8.71 -9.06
C ARG A 82 -3.15 8.11 -7.80
N ALA A 83 -3.81 8.27 -6.65
CA ALA A 83 -3.37 7.71 -5.39
C ALA A 83 -3.29 6.18 -5.43
N ASP A 84 -4.26 5.52 -6.07
CA ASP A 84 -4.29 4.06 -6.20
C ASP A 84 -3.13 3.53 -7.06
N TRP A 85 -2.79 4.20 -8.15
CA TRP A 85 -1.62 3.84 -8.95
C TRP A 85 -0.31 4.08 -8.18
N ILE A 86 -0.16 5.24 -7.53
CA ILE A 86 1.01 5.62 -6.75
C ILE A 86 1.26 4.64 -5.61
N ARG A 87 0.21 4.25 -4.90
CA ARG A 87 0.22 3.26 -3.82
C ARG A 87 0.90 1.97 -4.25
N LEU A 88 0.42 1.38 -5.33
CA LEU A 88 0.93 0.12 -5.83
C LEU A 88 2.37 0.25 -6.33
N GLU A 89 2.70 1.34 -7.03
CA GLU A 89 4.04 1.55 -7.57
C GLU A 89 5.09 1.80 -6.47
N LEU A 90 4.74 2.55 -5.42
CA LEU A 90 5.62 2.75 -4.26
C LEU A 90 5.91 1.42 -3.55
N LEU A 91 4.85 0.65 -3.27
CA LEU A 91 5.00 -0.65 -2.63
C LEU A 91 5.78 -1.64 -3.49
N ARG A 92 5.54 -1.66 -4.80
CA ARG A 92 6.26 -2.51 -5.74
C ARG A 92 7.78 -2.22 -5.73
N ARG A 93 8.16 -0.94 -5.78
CA ARG A 93 9.57 -0.53 -5.88
C ARG A 93 10.28 -0.54 -4.55
N HIS A 94 9.65 0.02 -3.54
CA HIS A 94 10.29 0.34 -2.27
C HIS A 94 9.82 -0.52 -1.10
N GLY A 95 8.69 -1.20 -1.23
CA GLY A 95 8.03 -1.82 -0.09
C GLY A 95 7.57 -0.82 0.95
N GLY A 96 7.15 -1.30 2.10
CA GLY A 96 6.68 -0.47 3.22
C GLY A 96 5.19 -0.65 3.46
N ILE A 97 4.60 0.33 4.11
CA ILE A 97 3.20 0.38 4.50
C ILE A 97 2.55 1.59 3.85
N TRP A 98 1.49 1.38 3.08
CA TRP A 98 0.62 2.45 2.62
C TRP A 98 -0.51 2.69 3.61
N LEU A 99 -0.77 3.96 3.92
CA LEU A 99 -1.95 4.41 4.63
C LEU A 99 -2.64 5.53 3.84
N ASP A 100 -3.94 5.43 3.66
CA ASP A 100 -4.70 6.58 3.19
C ASP A 100 -4.61 7.72 4.19
N ALA A 101 -4.47 8.96 3.68
CA ALA A 101 -4.16 10.16 4.48
C ALA A 101 -5.16 10.44 5.62
N SER A 102 -6.40 9.95 5.51
CA SER A 102 -7.44 10.10 6.52
C SER A 102 -7.43 9.04 7.61
N THR A 103 -6.46 8.12 7.60
CA THR A 103 -6.36 7.03 8.58
C THR A 103 -5.88 7.56 9.93
N LEU A 104 -6.57 7.19 11.01
CA LEU A 104 -6.16 7.45 12.38
C LEU A 104 -5.71 6.15 13.03
N LEU A 105 -4.46 6.09 13.49
CA LEU A 105 -3.91 4.94 14.17
C LEU A 105 -4.33 4.92 15.65
N THR A 106 -4.63 3.74 16.17
CA THR A 106 -4.92 3.48 17.60
C THR A 106 -3.81 2.69 18.26
N ALA A 107 -2.83 2.21 17.49
CA ALA A 107 -1.68 1.44 17.97
C ALA A 107 -0.48 1.62 17.01
N PRO A 108 0.76 1.33 17.47
CA PRO A 108 1.94 1.28 16.61
C PRO A 108 1.82 0.24 15.49
N LEU A 109 2.55 0.45 14.40
CA LEU A 109 2.54 -0.43 13.22
C LEU A 109 3.55 -1.60 13.29
N ASP A 110 4.25 -1.76 14.40
CA ASP A 110 5.24 -2.84 14.57
C ASP A 110 4.65 -4.24 14.34
N TRP A 111 3.37 -4.42 14.64
CA TRP A 111 2.67 -5.68 14.40
C TRP A 111 2.70 -6.11 12.92
N VAL A 112 2.72 -5.14 11.98
CA VAL A 112 2.79 -5.42 10.54
C VAL A 112 4.10 -6.11 10.20
N LEU A 113 5.22 -5.57 10.70
CA LEU A 113 6.56 -6.13 10.47
C LEU A 113 6.69 -7.50 11.11
N GLN A 114 6.19 -7.65 12.35
CA GLN A 114 6.21 -8.93 13.05
C GLN A 114 5.35 -10.00 12.35
N GLN A 115 4.19 -9.59 11.87
CA GLN A 115 3.27 -10.49 11.17
C GLN A 115 3.89 -10.98 9.85
N GLN A 116 4.50 -10.08 9.09
CA GLN A 116 5.18 -10.43 7.85
C GLN A 116 6.37 -11.38 8.11
N GLN A 117 7.18 -11.10 9.14
CA GLN A 117 8.29 -11.97 9.53
C GLN A 117 7.84 -13.40 9.88
N ARG A 118 6.70 -13.53 10.57
CA ARG A 118 6.16 -14.85 10.96
C ARG A 118 5.57 -15.62 9.79
N SER A 119 4.90 -14.93 8.86
CA SER A 119 4.16 -15.55 7.78
C SER A 119 4.94 -15.69 6.47
N GLY A 120 5.97 -14.85 6.25
CA GLY A 120 6.63 -14.71 4.97
C GLY A 120 5.71 -14.19 3.86
N SER A 121 4.65 -13.47 4.22
CA SER A 121 3.63 -13.01 3.26
C SER A 121 4.17 -11.92 2.35
N ASP A 122 3.76 -11.95 1.09
CA ASP A 122 4.05 -10.95 0.06
C ASP A 122 3.17 -9.71 0.18
N LEU A 123 2.05 -9.81 0.88
CA LEU A 123 1.13 -8.71 1.14
C LEU A 123 0.45 -8.90 2.48
N ILE A 124 0.27 -7.80 3.24
CA ILE A 124 -0.61 -7.71 4.39
C ILE A 124 -1.64 -6.63 4.07
N ALA A 125 -2.92 -6.98 4.18
CA ALA A 125 -4.03 -6.10 3.93
C ALA A 125 -5.22 -6.45 4.83
N TYR A 126 -6.15 -5.53 5.00
CA TYR A 126 -7.44 -5.83 5.63
C TYR A 126 -8.38 -6.48 4.62
N TYR A 127 -9.11 -7.44 5.11
CA TYR A 127 -10.04 -8.26 4.34
C TYR A 127 -11.48 -7.82 4.58
N LEU A 128 -12.25 -7.71 3.49
CA LEU A 128 -13.66 -7.37 3.50
C LEU A 128 -14.54 -8.63 3.55
N ASP A 129 -14.68 -9.21 4.74
CA ASP A 129 -15.52 -10.40 4.96
C ASP A 129 -16.94 -10.23 4.40
N ARG A 130 -17.54 -9.08 4.64
CA ARG A 130 -18.92 -8.76 4.25
C ARG A 130 -19.15 -8.84 2.73
N TYR A 131 -18.13 -8.57 1.93
CA TYR A 131 -18.24 -8.51 0.46
C TYR A 131 -17.59 -9.69 -0.23
N THR A 132 -16.85 -10.51 0.50
CA THR A 132 -16.19 -11.69 -0.05
C THR A 132 -17.19 -12.84 -0.15
N THR A 133 -17.54 -13.20 -1.38
CA THR A 133 -18.43 -14.33 -1.68
C THR A 133 -17.69 -15.65 -1.87
N ASP A 134 -16.40 -15.58 -2.18
CA ASP A 134 -15.49 -16.71 -2.32
C ASP A 134 -14.21 -16.46 -1.52
N ALA A 135 -13.95 -17.33 -0.53
CA ALA A 135 -12.76 -17.22 0.32
C ALA A 135 -11.43 -17.45 -0.43
N GLN A 136 -11.47 -18.04 -1.63
CA GLN A 136 -10.28 -18.17 -2.48
C GLN A 136 -9.94 -16.87 -3.24
N PHE A 137 -10.93 -16.00 -3.41
CA PHE A 137 -10.81 -14.70 -4.07
C PHE A 137 -11.34 -13.58 -3.17
N PRO A 138 -10.69 -13.32 -2.03
CA PRO A 138 -11.20 -12.36 -1.07
C PRO A 138 -11.05 -10.93 -1.57
N ILE A 139 -12.00 -10.11 -1.20
CA ILE A 139 -11.95 -8.66 -1.43
C ILE A 139 -11.15 -8.04 -0.29
N VAL A 140 -10.16 -7.25 -0.63
CA VAL A 140 -9.30 -6.55 0.33
C VAL A 140 -9.53 -5.04 0.27
N GLU A 141 -9.31 -4.40 1.42
CA GLU A 141 -9.29 -2.95 1.52
C GLU A 141 -8.00 -2.39 0.95
N ASN A 142 -8.09 -1.30 0.22
CA ASN A 142 -6.92 -0.67 -0.39
C ASN A 142 -6.33 0.48 0.42
N TRP A 143 -7.06 0.99 1.44
CA TRP A 143 -6.59 2.10 2.29
C TRP A 143 -5.40 1.73 3.19
N PHE A 144 -5.17 0.43 3.39
CA PHE A 144 -4.04 -0.14 4.11
C PHE A 144 -3.47 -1.30 3.32
N LEU A 145 -2.24 -1.16 2.85
CA LEU A 145 -1.48 -2.23 2.21
C LEU A 145 -0.05 -2.22 2.74
N ALA A 146 0.51 -3.39 3.02
CA ALA A 146 1.92 -3.49 3.40
C ALA A 146 2.58 -4.65 2.67
N ALA A 147 3.74 -4.39 2.06
CA ALA A 147 4.45 -5.38 1.28
C ALA A 147 5.97 -5.20 1.36
N PRO A 148 6.75 -6.28 1.22
CA PRO A 148 8.18 -6.17 0.98
C PRO A 148 8.43 -5.56 -0.41
N PRO A 149 9.60 -4.96 -0.65
CA PRO A 149 9.95 -4.47 -1.98
C PRO A 149 10.01 -5.63 -2.98
N GLN A 150 9.56 -5.38 -4.20
CA GLN A 150 9.51 -6.37 -5.29
C GLN A 150 8.63 -7.60 -4.96
N SER A 151 7.55 -7.39 -4.19
CA SER A 151 6.50 -8.39 -4.02
C SER A 151 5.92 -8.77 -5.38
N ALA A 152 5.85 -10.08 -5.67
CA ALA A 152 5.29 -10.57 -6.92
C ALA A 152 3.79 -10.23 -7.02
N LEU A 153 3.05 -10.38 -5.93
CA LEU A 153 1.63 -10.06 -5.89
C LEU A 153 1.36 -8.56 -6.16
N VAL A 154 2.16 -7.68 -5.54
CA VAL A 154 2.02 -6.22 -5.79
C VAL A 154 2.42 -5.87 -7.21
N ALA A 155 3.41 -6.55 -7.80
CA ALA A 155 3.79 -6.36 -9.20
C ALA A 155 2.66 -6.75 -10.15
N ASP A 156 1.98 -7.87 -9.91
CA ASP A 156 0.84 -8.33 -10.70
C ASP A 156 -0.35 -7.36 -10.57
N LEU A 157 -0.65 -6.90 -9.35
CA LEU A 157 -1.69 -5.89 -9.11
C LEU A 157 -1.39 -4.57 -9.84
N GLN A 158 -0.14 -4.11 -9.77
CA GLN A 158 0.28 -2.88 -10.45
C GLN A 158 0.22 -3.02 -11.97
N HIS A 159 0.60 -4.17 -12.49
CA HIS A 159 0.51 -4.47 -13.92
C HIS A 159 -0.95 -4.42 -14.38
N GLU A 160 -1.83 -5.13 -13.68
CA GLU A 160 -3.27 -5.17 -14.01
C GLU A 160 -3.90 -3.77 -13.91
N PHE A 161 -3.59 -3.03 -12.83
CA PHE A 161 -4.08 -1.68 -12.67
C PHE A 161 -3.65 -0.76 -13.81
N THR A 162 -2.38 -0.82 -14.20
CA THR A 162 -1.82 0.03 -15.25
C THR A 162 -2.40 -0.27 -16.62
N HIS A 163 -2.68 -1.54 -16.94
CA HIS A 163 -3.09 -1.95 -18.29
C HIS A 163 -4.61 -2.12 -18.44
N THR A 164 -5.33 -2.34 -17.34
CA THR A 164 -6.78 -2.57 -17.39
C THR A 164 -7.58 -1.42 -16.79
N VAL A 165 -7.20 -0.93 -15.60
CA VAL A 165 -7.98 0.09 -14.88
C VAL A 165 -7.65 1.50 -15.35
N LEU A 166 -6.36 1.83 -15.42
CA LEU A 166 -5.90 3.18 -15.75
C LEU A 166 -6.37 3.67 -17.14
N PRO A 167 -6.38 2.84 -18.21
CA PRO A 167 -6.87 3.25 -19.53
C PRO A 167 -8.37 3.58 -19.57
N LEU A 168 -9.15 3.04 -18.62
CA LEU A 168 -10.59 3.33 -18.51
C LEU A 168 -10.86 4.73 -17.90
N GLY A 169 -9.81 5.46 -17.50
CA GLY A 169 -9.93 6.81 -16.93
C GLY A 169 -10.79 6.91 -15.66
N GLY A 170 -10.96 5.77 -14.96
CA GLY A 170 -11.83 5.68 -13.81
C GLY A 170 -13.33 5.53 -14.14
N ALA A 171 -13.69 5.26 -15.38
CA ALA A 171 -15.07 4.90 -15.73
C ALA A 171 -15.45 3.59 -15.01
N GLY A 172 -16.33 3.69 -14.02
CA GLY A 172 -16.71 2.57 -13.13
C GLY A 172 -15.94 2.49 -11.80
N TYR A 173 -15.17 3.51 -11.48
CA TYR A 173 -14.41 3.66 -10.24
C TYR A 173 -15.16 4.52 -9.22
#